data_ff9fbcc6474b76078ee57d577730e448
#
_entry.id   ff9fbcc6474b76078ee57d577730e448
#
_cell.length_a   1.000
_cell.length_b   1.000
_cell.length_c   1.000
_cell.angle_alpha   90.00
_cell.angle_beta   90.00
_cell.angle_gamma   90.00
#
_symmetry.space_group_name_H-M   'P 1'
#
loop_
_entity.id
_entity.type
_entity.pdbx_description
1 polymer ?
#
loop_
_entity_poly.entity_id
_entity_poly.type
_entity_poly.pdbx_seq_one_letter_code
_entity_poly.pdbx_strand_id
1 'polypeptide(L)'
;MTDLTLNRRRMLTSATLVLVAGAAAPVEARSQNRATFDGLRKTIAVDLFQATESVGGSVTAVGMTAMLTQALVEDGRFLVVEGSGEGIAPSAIVRATVTKYEAAAGGGGMSISGGPLGGLLGGRASTRSQTAVMEIALRLIDAATGQVVSTSSAQGRASSRTSEAGLVDNWGGARLGGEIFRATPIGQAGQDAIMKAVDQIAGGMRDVEWSALVVDAAENGVYLNAGADRNVQSGLTLSVWRPGRTLTDPGTGEVLDVEMARIGRVRVETVRPRLSTASVVDGEPPIRGDVLKAD
;
A
#
# COMPACT_ATOMS: atom_id res chain seq x y z
N MET A 1 43.15 3.64 -81.92
CA MET A 1 44.10 4.71 -82.03
C MET A 1 43.64 5.82 -81.08
N THR A 2 44.54 6.11 -80.11
CA THR A 2 44.71 7.35 -79.35
C THR A 2 43.58 7.68 -78.30
N ASP A 3 43.74 7.20 -77.10
CA ASP A 3 44.25 7.90 -75.92
C ASP A 3 43.85 9.35 -75.72
N LEU A 4 43.21 9.62 -74.62
CA LEU A 4 43.53 10.78 -73.77
C LEU A 4 42.82 10.66 -72.37
N THR A 5 43.68 10.29 -71.45
CA THR A 5 43.43 10.37 -69.99
C THR A 5 43.18 11.81 -69.52
N LEU A 6 42.16 12.07 -68.73
CA LEU A 6 42.10 13.28 -67.93
C LEU A 6 41.71 12.98 -66.50
N ASN A 7 42.76 13.08 -65.71
CA ASN A 7 42.79 12.97 -64.26
C ASN A 7 42.04 14.14 -63.62
N ARG A 8 40.90 13.89 -62.89
CA ARG A 8 40.31 14.86 -62.03
C ARG A 8 40.31 14.32 -60.60
N ARG A 9 41.30 14.78 -59.88
CA ARG A 9 41.29 14.70 -58.39
C ARG A 9 40.07 15.45 -57.84
N ARG A 10 39.10 14.74 -57.33
CA ARG A 10 38.07 15.28 -56.44
C ARG A 10 38.55 15.11 -55.02
N MET A 11 38.83 16.22 -54.38
CA MET A 11 38.99 16.33 -52.94
C MET A 11 37.66 15.94 -52.30
N LEU A 12 37.65 14.80 -51.60
CA LEU A 12 36.57 14.44 -50.70
C LEU A 12 36.89 15.04 -49.32
N THR A 13 36.25 16.14 -49.00
CA THR A 13 36.20 16.64 -47.63
C THR A 13 35.38 15.66 -46.79
N SER A 14 36.08 14.91 -45.95
CA SER A 14 35.46 14.00 -44.97
C SER A 14 34.78 14.84 -43.89
N ALA A 15 33.47 14.97 -43.96
CA ALA A 15 32.69 15.44 -42.84
C ALA A 15 32.57 14.30 -41.82
N THR A 16 33.31 14.41 -40.74
CA THR A 16 33.25 13.46 -39.64
C THR A 16 31.94 13.73 -38.88
N LEU A 17 30.95 12.86 -39.12
CA LEU A 17 29.69 12.82 -38.37
C LEU A 17 30.02 12.24 -36.98
N VAL A 18 30.12 13.09 -35.96
CA VAL A 18 30.24 12.66 -34.57
C VAL A 18 28.84 12.17 -34.15
N LEU A 19 28.66 10.86 -34.23
CA LEU A 19 27.48 10.22 -33.64
C LEU A 19 27.70 10.21 -32.11
N VAL A 20 27.11 11.17 -31.43
CA VAL A 20 26.95 11.10 -29.96
C VAL A 20 25.97 10.00 -29.68
N ALA A 21 26.46 8.77 -29.47
CA ALA A 21 25.72 7.69 -28.91
C ALA A 21 25.45 8.04 -27.44
N GLY A 22 24.32 8.69 -27.19
CA GLY A 22 23.76 8.77 -25.87
C GLY A 22 23.48 7.36 -25.38
N ALA A 23 24.40 6.81 -24.58
CA ALA A 23 24.15 5.60 -23.83
C ALA A 23 22.97 5.87 -22.90
N ALA A 24 21.75 5.52 -23.34
CA ALA A 24 20.65 5.29 -22.43
C ALA A 24 21.13 4.13 -21.56
N ALA A 25 21.57 4.46 -20.33
CA ALA A 25 21.78 3.46 -19.31
C ALA A 25 20.48 2.65 -19.24
N PRO A 26 20.53 1.30 -19.26
CA PRO A 26 19.35 0.52 -19.02
C PRO A 26 18.80 1.01 -17.69
N VAL A 27 17.53 1.41 -17.66
CA VAL A 27 16.76 1.52 -16.43
C VAL A 27 16.74 0.09 -15.91
N GLU A 28 17.77 -0.24 -15.12
CA GLU A 28 17.73 -1.42 -14.28
C GLU A 28 16.44 -1.25 -13.50
N ALA A 29 15.43 -2.04 -13.90
CA ALA A 29 14.29 -2.28 -13.07
C ALA A 29 14.89 -2.62 -11.72
N ARG A 30 14.80 -1.69 -10.77
CA ARG A 30 14.98 -1.98 -9.36
C ARG A 30 13.95 -3.04 -9.06
N SER A 31 14.31 -4.28 -9.29
CA SER A 31 13.79 -5.41 -8.57
C SER A 31 14.07 -5.05 -7.12
N GLN A 32 13.13 -4.30 -6.53
CA GLN A 32 13.12 -4.06 -5.11
C GLN A 32 13.15 -5.46 -4.54
N ASN A 33 14.24 -5.75 -3.84
CA ASN A 33 14.43 -6.96 -3.08
C ASN A 33 13.30 -6.95 -2.04
N ARG A 34 12.11 -7.42 -2.44
CA ARG A 34 11.01 -7.67 -1.52
C ARG A 34 11.57 -8.71 -0.59
N ALA A 35 11.90 -8.30 0.62
CA ALA A 35 12.12 -9.24 1.68
C ALA A 35 10.91 -10.17 1.67
N THR A 36 11.11 -11.42 1.25
CA THR A 36 10.05 -12.42 1.26
C THR A 36 9.62 -12.54 2.72
N PHE A 37 8.38 -12.15 3.00
CA PHE A 37 7.84 -12.31 4.34
C PHE A 37 7.61 -13.80 4.57
N ASP A 38 8.40 -14.39 5.46
CA ASP A 38 8.37 -15.83 5.75
C ASP A 38 7.26 -16.21 6.75
N GLY A 39 6.63 -15.23 7.39
CA GLY A 39 5.54 -15.45 8.34
C GLY A 39 4.20 -15.75 7.66
N LEU A 40 3.25 -16.25 8.43
CA LEU A 40 1.87 -16.42 8.00
C LEU A 40 1.23 -15.06 7.74
N ARG A 41 0.65 -14.88 6.54
CA ARG A 41 -0.01 -13.63 6.17
C ARG A 41 -1.38 -13.55 6.83
N LYS A 42 -1.58 -12.48 7.58
CA LYS A 42 -2.90 -12.13 8.14
C LYS A 42 -3.73 -11.42 7.09
N THR A 43 -5.04 -11.58 7.15
CA THR A 43 -5.96 -10.90 6.24
C THR A 43 -6.30 -9.52 6.76
N ILE A 44 -6.31 -8.53 5.87
CA ILE A 44 -6.60 -7.14 6.22
C ILE A 44 -7.55 -6.52 5.19
N ALA A 45 -8.54 -5.77 5.67
CA ALA A 45 -9.40 -4.96 4.82
C ALA A 45 -9.14 -3.48 5.07
N VAL A 46 -9.36 -2.66 4.05
CA VAL A 46 -9.28 -1.20 4.15
C VAL A 46 -10.67 -0.64 3.89
N ASP A 47 -11.24 0.03 4.89
CA ASP A 47 -12.47 0.80 4.71
C ASP A 47 -12.18 2.08 3.91
N LEU A 48 -13.23 2.63 3.32
CA LEU A 48 -13.12 3.92 2.64
C LEU A 48 -12.62 5.00 3.60
N PHE A 49 -11.58 5.72 3.22
CA PHE A 49 -11.10 6.86 3.98
C PHE A 49 -12.21 7.88 4.21
N GLN A 50 -12.22 8.47 5.38
CA GLN A 50 -13.07 9.61 5.68
C GLN A 50 -12.30 10.90 5.38
N ALA A 51 -12.92 11.81 4.64
CA ALA A 51 -12.39 13.11 4.34
C ALA A 51 -13.54 14.12 4.27
N THR A 52 -13.41 15.24 4.99
CA THR A 52 -14.36 16.34 4.90
C THR A 52 -14.12 17.16 3.64
N GLU A 53 -15.08 17.98 3.24
CA GLU A 53 -14.91 18.86 2.07
C GLU A 53 -13.71 19.81 2.21
N SER A 54 -13.38 20.23 3.42
CA SER A 54 -12.20 21.08 3.71
C SER A 54 -10.87 20.40 3.42
N VAL A 55 -10.84 19.06 3.36
CA VAL A 55 -9.64 18.28 3.05
C VAL A 55 -9.78 17.49 1.72
N GLY A 56 -10.59 18.02 0.80
CA GLY A 56 -10.74 17.48 -0.56
C GLY A 56 -11.86 16.45 -0.72
N GLY A 57 -12.68 16.23 0.29
CA GLY A 57 -13.91 15.43 0.21
C GLY A 57 -13.72 14.01 -0.30
N SER A 58 -14.72 13.53 -1.03
CA SER A 58 -14.80 12.16 -1.55
C SER A 58 -13.66 11.81 -2.52
N VAL A 59 -13.15 12.77 -3.29
CA VAL A 59 -12.04 12.52 -4.24
C VAL A 59 -10.76 12.14 -3.50
N THR A 60 -10.44 12.87 -2.42
CA THR A 60 -9.30 12.54 -1.57
C THR A 60 -9.51 11.19 -0.86
N ALA A 61 -10.71 10.93 -0.34
CA ALA A 61 -11.04 9.68 0.32
C ALA A 61 -10.81 8.47 -0.59
N VAL A 62 -11.34 8.48 -1.80
CA VAL A 62 -11.17 7.40 -2.78
C VAL A 62 -9.70 7.24 -3.18
N GLY A 63 -9.01 8.35 -3.47
CA GLY A 63 -7.60 8.33 -3.84
C GLY A 63 -6.71 7.75 -2.75
N MET A 64 -6.89 8.16 -1.49
CA MET A 64 -6.13 7.66 -0.35
C MET A 64 -6.42 6.19 -0.04
N THR A 65 -7.69 5.75 -0.17
CA THR A 65 -8.04 4.33 -0.02
C THR A 65 -7.32 3.47 -1.05
N ALA A 66 -7.36 3.87 -2.32
CA ALA A 66 -6.67 3.15 -3.38
C ALA A 66 -5.15 3.10 -3.16
N MET A 67 -4.55 4.20 -2.71
CA MET A 67 -3.11 4.27 -2.42
C MET A 67 -2.72 3.37 -1.25
N LEU A 68 -3.49 3.35 -0.16
CA LEU A 68 -3.22 2.46 0.99
C LEU A 68 -3.39 0.99 0.61
N THR A 69 -4.49 0.65 -0.08
CA THR A 69 -4.73 -0.71 -0.56
C THR A 69 -3.58 -1.20 -1.43
N GLN A 70 -3.15 -0.39 -2.40
CA GLN A 70 -2.01 -0.74 -3.26
C GLN A 70 -0.72 -0.91 -2.45
N ALA A 71 -0.43 0.01 -1.53
CA ALA A 71 0.78 -0.04 -0.72
C ALA A 71 0.83 -1.29 0.18
N LEU A 72 -0.31 -1.69 0.76
CA LEU A 72 -0.41 -2.93 1.56
C LEU A 72 -0.24 -4.19 0.70
N VAL A 73 -0.78 -4.21 -0.53
CA VAL A 73 -0.56 -5.31 -1.48
C VAL A 73 0.91 -5.39 -1.89
N GLU A 74 1.54 -4.25 -2.16
CA GLU A 74 2.95 -4.17 -2.55
C GLU A 74 3.89 -4.53 -1.40
N ASP A 75 3.54 -4.25 -0.16
CA ASP A 75 4.28 -4.62 1.04
C ASP A 75 4.41 -6.15 1.18
N GLY A 76 3.36 -6.89 0.87
CA GLY A 76 3.36 -8.35 0.81
C GLY A 76 3.31 -9.07 2.16
N ARG A 77 3.29 -8.36 3.29
CA ARG A 77 3.12 -8.94 4.65
C ARG A 77 1.69 -9.41 4.91
N PHE A 78 0.72 -8.90 4.14
CA PHE A 78 -0.70 -9.11 4.36
C PHE A 78 -1.37 -9.70 3.12
N LEU A 79 -2.47 -10.39 3.32
CA LEU A 79 -3.45 -10.67 2.29
C LEU A 79 -4.55 -9.60 2.39
N VAL A 80 -4.54 -8.65 1.45
CA VAL A 80 -5.56 -7.60 1.40
C VAL A 80 -6.84 -8.18 0.79
N VAL A 81 -7.96 -8.02 1.48
CA VAL A 81 -9.28 -8.51 1.06
C VAL A 81 -10.27 -7.34 1.04
N GLU A 82 -11.31 -7.44 0.22
CA GLU A 82 -12.41 -6.48 0.24
C GLU A 82 -13.35 -6.78 1.43
N GLY A 83 -13.58 -5.78 2.27
CA GLY A 83 -14.20 -5.94 3.59
C GLY A 83 -15.68 -6.35 3.58
N SER A 84 -16.37 -6.24 2.43
CA SER A 84 -17.82 -6.49 2.30
C SER A 84 -18.18 -7.57 1.30
N GLY A 85 -17.19 -8.32 0.78
CA GLY A 85 -17.39 -9.28 -0.30
C GLY A 85 -17.61 -10.73 0.16
N GLU A 86 -18.09 -11.54 -0.76
CA GLU A 86 -18.03 -13.00 -0.63
C GLU A 86 -16.55 -13.43 -0.66
N GLY A 87 -16.05 -14.03 0.42
CA GLY A 87 -14.67 -14.48 0.45
C GLY A 87 -14.12 -14.74 1.85
N ILE A 88 -12.82 -14.57 1.98
CA ILE A 88 -12.12 -14.74 3.26
C ILE A 88 -12.38 -13.51 4.13
N ALA A 89 -12.90 -13.72 5.34
CA ALA A 89 -13.08 -12.64 6.30
C ALA A 89 -11.72 -12.00 6.67
N PRO A 90 -11.65 -10.67 6.81
CA PRO A 90 -10.45 -10.02 7.31
C PRO A 90 -10.19 -10.40 8.77
N SER A 91 -8.93 -10.49 9.16
CA SER A 91 -8.53 -10.56 10.58
C SER A 91 -8.60 -9.19 11.22
N ALA A 92 -8.33 -8.14 10.45
CA ALA A 92 -8.42 -6.75 10.91
C ALA A 92 -8.92 -5.82 9.80
N ILE A 93 -9.52 -4.71 10.23
CA ILE A 93 -10.03 -3.65 9.35
C ILE A 93 -9.27 -2.35 9.68
N VAL A 94 -8.73 -1.71 8.64
CA VAL A 94 -8.14 -0.38 8.75
C VAL A 94 -9.20 0.66 8.43
N ARG A 95 -9.46 1.54 9.38
CA ARG A 95 -10.21 2.79 9.18
C ARG A 95 -9.29 3.97 9.24
N ALA A 96 -9.41 4.86 8.27
CA ALA A 96 -8.55 6.01 8.17
C ALA A 96 -9.34 7.29 7.89
N THR A 97 -8.81 8.40 8.43
CA THR A 97 -9.39 9.73 8.26
C THR A 97 -8.29 10.70 7.88
N VAL A 98 -8.51 11.52 6.85
CA VAL A 98 -7.62 12.65 6.53
C VAL A 98 -7.90 13.76 7.53
N THR A 99 -6.93 14.06 8.39
CA THR A 99 -7.06 15.05 9.46
C THR A 99 -6.46 16.39 9.10
N LYS A 100 -5.47 16.39 8.17
CA LYS A 100 -4.82 17.61 7.72
C LYS A 100 -4.56 17.54 6.22
N TYR A 101 -4.84 18.64 5.55
CA TYR A 101 -4.64 18.81 4.11
C TYR A 101 -4.20 20.25 3.84
N GLU A 102 -2.92 20.48 3.70
CA GLU A 102 -2.36 21.76 3.32
C GLU A 102 -1.75 21.61 1.92
N ALA A 103 -2.51 22.00 0.91
CA ALA A 103 -2.00 22.09 -0.45
C ALA A 103 -1.16 23.36 -0.57
N ALA A 104 0.14 23.20 -0.57
CA ALA A 104 1.17 24.15 -0.92
C ALA A 104 0.74 25.64 -0.92
N ALA A 105 0.56 26.21 0.26
CA ALA A 105 0.44 27.65 0.36
C ALA A 105 1.83 28.26 0.07
N GLY A 106 1.99 28.83 -1.11
CA GLY A 106 3.17 29.62 -1.47
C GLY A 106 3.25 30.86 -0.62
N GLY A 107 3.79 30.74 0.58
CA GLY A 107 4.05 31.82 1.49
C GLY A 107 5.52 31.85 1.85
N GLY A 108 6.30 32.60 1.12
CA GLY A 108 7.73 32.80 1.42
C GLY A 108 8.51 33.28 0.20
N GLY A 109 7.95 34.24 -0.51
CA GLY A 109 8.74 35.02 -1.45
C GLY A 109 9.77 35.82 -0.64
N MET A 110 10.99 35.30 -0.52
CA MET A 110 12.12 36.16 -0.19
C MET A 110 12.34 37.03 -1.42
N SER A 111 11.60 38.15 -1.51
CA SER A 111 11.90 39.18 -2.46
C SER A 111 13.17 39.85 -1.96
N ILE A 112 14.32 39.47 -2.52
CA ILE A 112 15.50 40.28 -2.45
C ILE A 112 15.19 41.49 -3.32
N SER A 113 14.66 42.55 -2.73
CA SER A 113 14.63 43.86 -3.35
C SER A 113 16.08 44.30 -3.38
N GLY A 114 16.75 44.03 -4.49
CA GLY A 114 18.09 44.45 -4.75
C GLY A 114 18.13 45.96 -4.69
N GLY A 115 19.13 46.51 -3.97
CA GLY A 115 19.47 47.92 -4.01
C GLY A 115 19.75 48.39 -5.44
N PRO A 116 20.18 49.65 -5.65
CA PRO A 116 20.18 50.36 -6.93
C PRO A 116 20.97 49.68 -8.08
N LEU A 117 21.70 48.60 -7.81
CA LEU A 117 22.41 47.82 -8.81
C LEU A 117 21.61 46.58 -9.34
N GLY A 118 20.47 46.25 -8.71
CA GLY A 118 19.64 45.11 -9.15
C GLY A 118 18.79 45.36 -10.40
N GLY A 119 18.72 46.61 -10.85
CA GLY A 119 17.95 47.01 -12.04
C GLY A 119 18.65 46.73 -13.39
N LEU A 120 19.95 46.47 -13.41
CA LEU A 120 20.71 46.33 -14.64
C LEU A 120 20.85 44.91 -15.16
N LEU A 121 20.51 43.90 -14.36
CA LEU A 121 20.56 42.49 -14.74
C LEU A 121 19.16 41.80 -14.74
N GLY A 122 18.17 42.55 -15.12
CA GLY A 122 16.84 42.16 -15.64
C GLY A 122 16.24 40.76 -15.39
N GLY A 123 16.65 40.06 -14.34
CA GLY A 123 16.17 38.72 -14.04
C GLY A 123 15.52 38.66 -12.66
N ARG A 124 14.18 38.73 -12.61
CA ARG A 124 13.42 38.35 -11.43
C ARG A 124 13.33 36.81 -11.41
N ALA A 125 14.30 36.15 -10.79
CA ALA A 125 14.18 34.77 -10.45
C ALA A 125 13.44 34.63 -9.12
N SER A 126 12.13 34.51 -9.14
CA SER A 126 11.36 34.13 -7.96
C SER A 126 11.28 32.61 -7.88
N THR A 127 12.03 32.01 -6.99
CA THR A 127 11.90 30.59 -6.67
C THR A 127 10.82 30.44 -5.60
N ARG A 128 9.64 30.00 -5.98
CA ARG A 128 8.59 29.65 -5.02
C ARG A 128 8.77 28.19 -4.62
N SER A 129 9.12 27.98 -3.38
CA SER A 129 9.07 26.64 -2.76
C SER A 129 7.66 26.43 -2.21
N GLN A 130 6.98 25.42 -2.71
CA GLN A 130 5.66 25.03 -2.23
C GLN A 130 5.82 23.75 -1.41
N THR A 131 5.33 23.74 -0.18
CA THR A 131 5.33 22.57 0.68
C THR A 131 3.89 22.13 0.92
N ALA A 132 3.56 20.92 0.52
CA ALA A 132 2.28 20.27 0.83
C ALA A 132 2.44 19.38 2.06
N VAL A 133 1.44 19.37 2.91
CA VAL A 133 1.38 18.51 4.11
C VAL A 133 0.05 17.78 4.13
N MET A 134 0.11 16.48 4.33
CA MET A 134 -1.07 15.65 4.57
C MET A 134 -0.88 14.82 5.84
N GLU A 135 -1.91 14.77 6.67
CA GLU A 135 -1.92 13.93 7.86
C GLU A 135 -3.14 13.01 7.84
N ILE A 136 -2.93 11.78 8.21
CA ILE A 136 -3.97 10.75 8.29
C ILE A 136 -3.96 10.14 9.69
N ALA A 137 -5.13 9.98 10.27
CA ALA A 137 -5.34 9.20 11.48
C ALA A 137 -5.82 7.81 11.08
N LEU A 138 -5.27 6.79 11.73
CA LEU A 138 -5.50 5.38 11.46
C LEU A 138 -6.04 4.70 12.70
N ARG A 139 -6.99 3.79 12.50
CA ARG A 139 -7.46 2.85 13.52
C ARG A 139 -7.40 1.45 12.93
N LEU A 140 -6.75 0.55 13.64
CA LEU A 140 -6.77 -0.87 13.36
C LEU A 140 -7.79 -1.51 14.27
N ILE A 141 -8.76 -2.19 13.69
CA ILE A 141 -9.90 -2.78 14.39
C ILE A 141 -9.81 -4.29 14.18
N ASP A 142 -9.86 -5.06 15.26
CA ASP A 142 -10.02 -6.51 15.19
C ASP A 142 -11.39 -6.83 14.60
N ALA A 143 -11.41 -7.62 13.52
CA ALA A 143 -12.65 -7.88 12.79
C ALA A 143 -13.60 -8.85 13.52
N ALA A 144 -13.08 -9.68 14.42
CA ALA A 144 -13.86 -10.65 15.17
C ALA A 144 -14.57 -9.99 16.35
N THR A 145 -13.89 -9.08 17.06
CA THR A 145 -14.39 -8.45 18.29
C THR A 145 -14.91 -7.04 18.07
N GLY A 146 -14.53 -6.38 16.98
CA GLY A 146 -14.83 -4.96 16.75
C GLY A 146 -13.98 -4.02 17.59
N GLN A 147 -13.07 -4.52 18.42
CA GLN A 147 -12.23 -3.71 19.30
C GLN A 147 -11.14 -2.99 18.52
N VAL A 148 -10.81 -1.77 18.96
CA VAL A 148 -9.68 -1.02 18.39
C VAL A 148 -8.38 -1.56 18.97
N VAL A 149 -7.60 -2.26 18.14
CA VAL A 149 -6.30 -2.84 18.50
C VAL A 149 -5.24 -1.74 18.63
N SER A 150 -5.22 -0.81 17.70
CA SER A 150 -4.27 0.30 17.73
C SER A 150 -4.81 1.53 17.03
N THR A 151 -4.29 2.68 17.45
CA THR A 151 -4.50 3.98 16.81
C THR A 151 -3.16 4.62 16.52
N SER A 152 -3.04 5.25 15.37
CA SER A 152 -1.82 5.95 15.00
C SER A 152 -2.11 7.13 14.07
N SER A 153 -1.13 7.98 13.85
CA SER A 153 -1.20 9.03 12.83
C SER A 153 0.07 9.03 11.99
N ALA A 154 -0.09 9.31 10.70
CA ALA A 154 1.01 9.42 9.77
C ALA A 154 0.94 10.76 9.04
N GLN A 155 2.04 11.52 9.08
CA GLN A 155 2.15 12.78 8.38
C GLN A 155 3.14 12.64 7.23
N GLY A 156 2.68 13.00 6.04
CA GLY A 156 3.51 13.09 4.86
C GLY A 156 3.73 14.53 4.43
N ARG A 157 4.86 14.77 3.78
CA ARG A 157 5.28 16.06 3.26
C ARG A 157 5.87 15.93 1.88
N ALA A 158 5.53 16.88 1.01
CA ALA A 158 6.18 17.01 -0.29
C ALA A 158 6.52 18.46 -0.54
N SER A 159 7.66 18.70 -1.18
CA SER A 159 8.06 20.05 -1.59
C SER A 159 8.30 20.05 -3.09
N SER A 160 7.68 21.00 -3.80
CA SER A 160 7.98 21.28 -5.20
C SER A 160 8.68 22.63 -5.32
N ARG A 161 9.73 22.68 -6.15
CA ARG A 161 10.34 23.94 -6.58
C ARG A 161 9.87 24.21 -8.00
N THR A 162 9.02 25.18 -8.17
CA THR A 162 8.62 25.63 -9.49
C THR A 162 9.51 26.82 -9.86
N SER A 163 10.39 26.65 -10.85
CA SER A 163 10.99 27.77 -11.54
C SER A 163 9.98 28.33 -12.53
N GLU A 164 9.62 29.61 -12.41
CA GLU A 164 8.75 30.28 -13.36
C GLU A 164 9.43 30.40 -14.75
N ALA A 165 9.37 29.32 -15.52
CA ALA A 165 9.45 29.40 -16.98
C ALA A 165 8.11 28.85 -17.51
N GLY A 166 7.11 29.67 -17.37
CA GLY A 166 5.84 29.66 -18.12
C GLY A 166 5.15 28.33 -18.35
N LEU A 167 4.52 27.77 -17.33
CA LEU A 167 3.32 26.96 -17.52
C LEU A 167 2.32 27.38 -16.43
N VAL A 168 1.37 28.19 -16.82
CA VAL A 168 0.19 28.47 -16.00
C VAL A 168 -0.65 27.22 -16.06
N ASP A 169 -0.47 26.31 -15.09
CA ASP A 169 -1.37 25.18 -14.94
C ASP A 169 -2.72 25.71 -14.51
N ASN A 170 -3.60 25.74 -15.48
CA ASN A 170 -5.01 26.02 -15.31
C ASN A 170 -5.66 24.84 -14.58
N TRP A 171 -5.51 24.76 -13.27
CA TRP A 171 -6.13 23.76 -12.40
C TRP A 171 -7.62 24.06 -12.22
N GLY A 172 -8.31 24.26 -13.35
CA GLY A 172 -9.77 24.28 -13.41
C GLY A 172 -10.30 22.86 -13.17
N GLY A 173 -10.86 22.66 -11.98
CA GLY A 173 -11.63 21.56 -11.49
C GLY A 173 -12.09 20.49 -12.49
N ALA A 174 -11.33 19.43 -12.72
CA ALA A 174 -11.80 18.36 -13.54
C ALA A 174 -11.14 17.03 -13.15
N ARG A 175 -11.97 16.10 -12.72
CA ARG A 175 -11.79 14.64 -12.90
C ARG A 175 -10.38 14.13 -12.64
N LEU A 176 -9.93 14.23 -11.39
CA LEU A 176 -8.65 13.68 -10.98
C LEU A 176 -8.81 12.16 -10.83
N GLY A 177 -8.58 11.41 -11.89
CA GLY A 177 -8.28 9.98 -11.78
C GLY A 177 -7.05 9.80 -10.87
N GLY A 178 -6.98 8.69 -10.16
CA GLY A 178 -5.96 8.46 -9.11
C GLY A 178 -4.51 8.76 -9.51
N GLU A 179 -4.14 8.63 -10.79
CA GLU A 179 -2.78 8.91 -11.27
C GLU A 179 -2.45 10.41 -11.28
N ILE A 180 -3.40 11.26 -11.66
CA ILE A 180 -3.21 12.71 -11.70
C ILE A 180 -3.07 13.26 -10.27
N PHE A 181 -3.86 12.73 -9.32
CA PHE A 181 -3.75 13.09 -7.91
C PHE A 181 -2.33 12.80 -7.37
N ARG A 182 -1.76 11.64 -7.69
CA ARG A 182 -0.40 11.24 -7.26
C ARG A 182 0.69 12.17 -7.77
N ALA A 183 0.52 12.78 -8.93
CA ALA A 183 1.50 13.70 -9.51
C ALA A 183 1.50 15.08 -8.83
N THR A 184 0.47 15.42 -8.07
CA THR A 184 0.38 16.70 -7.35
C THR A 184 1.26 16.70 -6.10
N PRO A 185 1.74 17.87 -5.62
CA PRO A 185 2.47 17.94 -4.36
C PRO A 185 1.70 17.36 -3.17
N ILE A 186 0.39 17.57 -3.13
CA ILE A 186 -0.44 17.02 -2.06
C ILE A 186 -0.62 15.49 -2.20
N GLY A 187 -0.71 14.97 -3.42
CA GLY A 187 -0.71 13.53 -3.66
C GLY A 187 0.61 12.86 -3.27
N GLN A 188 1.73 13.52 -3.51
CA GLN A 188 3.05 13.07 -3.05
C GLN A 188 3.17 13.10 -1.52
N ALA A 189 2.63 14.14 -0.86
CA ALA A 189 2.54 14.16 0.59
C ALA A 189 1.64 13.03 1.12
N GLY A 190 0.53 12.75 0.43
CA GLY A 190 -0.32 11.59 0.72
C GLY A 190 0.43 10.27 0.60
N GLN A 191 1.22 10.09 -0.44
CA GLN A 191 2.03 8.89 -0.65
C GLN A 191 3.07 8.70 0.47
N ASP A 192 3.76 9.76 0.90
CA ASP A 192 4.68 9.70 2.04
C ASP A 192 3.96 9.36 3.34
N ALA A 193 2.75 9.91 3.58
CA ALA A 193 1.92 9.52 4.71
C ALA A 193 1.51 8.03 4.67
N ILE A 194 1.11 7.53 3.50
CA ILE A 194 0.72 6.13 3.30
C ILE A 194 1.88 5.16 3.57
N MET A 195 3.09 5.46 3.10
CA MET A 195 4.25 4.59 3.38
C MET A 195 4.51 4.46 4.88
N LYS A 196 4.42 5.57 5.62
CA LYS A 196 4.54 5.55 7.08
C LYS A 196 3.38 4.80 7.75
N ALA A 197 2.17 4.94 7.20
CA ALA A 197 0.98 4.24 7.68
C ALA A 197 1.12 2.72 7.55
N VAL A 198 1.67 2.21 6.45
CA VAL A 198 1.91 0.76 6.25
C VAL A 198 2.78 0.19 7.35
N ASP A 199 3.85 0.88 7.76
CA ASP A 199 4.73 0.43 8.84
C ASP A 199 4.02 0.44 10.20
N GLN A 200 3.17 1.45 10.46
CA GLN A 200 2.39 1.52 11.69
C GLN A 200 1.32 0.42 11.75
N ILE A 201 0.63 0.17 10.62
CA ILE A 201 -0.33 -0.93 10.49
C ILE A 201 0.38 -2.27 10.74
N ALA A 202 1.55 -2.47 10.15
CA ALA A 202 2.33 -3.68 10.38
C ALA A 202 2.75 -3.86 11.85
N GLY A 203 3.02 -2.76 12.55
CA GLY A 203 3.25 -2.77 14.00
C GLY A 203 2.03 -3.28 14.76
N GLY A 204 0.86 -2.68 14.53
CA GLY A 204 -0.39 -3.05 15.20
C GLY A 204 -0.89 -4.45 14.84
N MET A 205 -0.62 -4.91 13.64
CA MET A 205 -0.99 -6.27 13.20
C MET A 205 -0.23 -7.38 13.95
N ARG A 206 0.83 -7.08 14.69
CA ARG A 206 1.49 -8.09 15.54
C ARG A 206 0.56 -8.59 16.63
N ASP A 207 -0.28 -7.72 17.16
CA ASP A 207 -1.22 -8.02 18.25
C ASP A 207 -2.50 -8.71 17.77
N VAL A 208 -2.74 -8.75 16.45
CA VAL A 208 -3.84 -9.51 15.85
C VAL A 208 -3.38 -10.94 15.62
N GLU A 209 -4.10 -11.93 16.14
CA GLU A 209 -3.76 -13.35 15.93
C GLU A 209 -3.99 -13.78 14.47
N TRP A 210 -3.11 -14.65 13.97
CA TRP A 210 -3.40 -15.34 12.73
C TRP A 210 -4.40 -16.46 12.99
N SER A 211 -5.44 -16.54 12.17
CA SER A 211 -6.42 -17.61 12.24
C SER A 211 -6.90 -18.05 10.87
N ALA A 212 -7.35 -19.29 10.77
CA ALA A 212 -8.04 -19.85 9.63
C ALA A 212 -9.23 -20.70 10.11
N LEU A 213 -10.11 -21.07 9.20
CA LEU A 213 -11.28 -21.88 9.52
C LEU A 213 -11.16 -23.27 8.89
N VAL A 214 -11.68 -24.26 9.60
CA VAL A 214 -11.96 -25.57 9.02
C VAL A 214 -13.18 -25.41 8.10
N VAL A 215 -12.98 -25.64 6.81
CA VAL A 215 -14.02 -25.57 5.78
C VAL A 215 -14.82 -26.86 5.75
N ASP A 216 -14.11 -27.98 5.88
CA ASP A 216 -14.67 -29.31 5.90
C ASP A 216 -13.70 -30.28 6.58
N ALA A 217 -14.24 -31.35 7.14
CA ALA A 217 -13.47 -32.45 7.71
C ALA A 217 -14.11 -33.78 7.29
N ALA A 218 -13.37 -34.55 6.54
CA ALA A 218 -13.78 -35.83 6.00
C ALA A 218 -12.71 -36.89 6.31
N GLU A 219 -13.01 -38.16 5.99
CA GLU A 219 -12.05 -39.27 6.15
C GLU A 219 -10.71 -39.00 5.46
N ASN A 220 -10.71 -38.19 4.40
CA ASN A 220 -9.53 -37.85 3.59
C ASN A 220 -8.71 -36.66 4.15
N GLY A 221 -9.09 -36.11 5.31
CA GLY A 221 -8.36 -34.99 5.94
C GLY A 221 -9.21 -33.77 6.26
N VAL A 222 -8.57 -32.80 6.87
CA VAL A 222 -9.16 -31.53 7.29
C VAL A 222 -8.83 -30.46 6.26
N TYR A 223 -9.82 -29.75 5.76
CA TYR A 223 -9.68 -28.70 4.77
C TYR A 223 -9.71 -27.32 5.43
N LEU A 224 -8.72 -26.47 5.14
CA LEU A 224 -8.50 -25.16 5.73
C LEU A 224 -8.69 -24.05 4.69
N ASN A 225 -9.33 -22.95 5.05
CA ASN A 225 -9.48 -21.76 4.18
C ASN A 225 -8.22 -20.88 4.11
N ALA A 226 -7.06 -21.50 4.19
CA ALA A 226 -5.78 -20.86 4.09
C ALA A 226 -4.84 -21.69 3.22
N GLY A 227 -4.16 -21.06 2.29
CA GLY A 227 -3.26 -21.70 1.35
C GLY A 227 -1.94 -20.95 1.18
N ALA A 228 -1.34 -21.08 0.02
CA ALA A 228 -0.10 -20.40 -0.34
C ALA A 228 -0.27 -18.87 -0.35
N ASP A 229 -1.47 -18.36 -0.62
CA ASP A 229 -1.81 -16.94 -0.56
C ASP A 229 -1.62 -16.34 0.85
N ARG A 230 -1.78 -17.17 1.88
CA ARG A 230 -1.55 -16.83 3.29
C ARG A 230 -0.20 -17.34 3.82
N ASN A 231 0.68 -17.74 2.92
CA ASN A 231 2.01 -18.28 3.21
C ASN A 231 1.99 -19.55 4.10
N VAL A 232 0.93 -20.35 4.00
CA VAL A 232 0.85 -21.65 4.64
C VAL A 232 1.82 -22.59 3.92
N GLN A 233 2.55 -23.40 4.68
CA GLN A 233 3.52 -24.35 4.15
C GLN A 233 3.20 -25.77 4.62
N SER A 234 3.58 -26.75 3.83
CA SER A 234 3.50 -28.17 4.23
C SER A 234 4.38 -28.41 5.46
N GLY A 235 3.88 -29.21 6.39
CA GLY A 235 4.53 -29.51 7.66
C GLY A 235 4.19 -28.52 8.78
N LEU A 236 3.52 -27.39 8.50
CA LEU A 236 3.05 -26.46 9.51
C LEU A 236 2.08 -27.15 10.46
N THR A 237 2.29 -26.98 11.77
CA THR A 237 1.36 -27.48 12.80
C THR A 237 0.51 -26.31 13.29
N LEU A 238 -0.79 -26.54 13.40
CA LEU A 238 -1.77 -25.54 13.85
C LEU A 238 -2.58 -26.15 15.00
N SER A 239 -2.87 -25.31 16.01
CA SER A 239 -3.80 -25.66 17.08
C SER A 239 -5.24 -25.49 16.59
N VAL A 240 -6.12 -26.40 17.00
CA VAL A 240 -7.54 -26.40 16.68
C VAL A 240 -8.34 -25.95 17.88
N TRP A 241 -9.20 -24.97 17.66
CA TRP A 241 -10.05 -24.39 18.68
C TRP A 241 -11.50 -24.46 18.26
N ARG A 242 -12.35 -25.00 19.13
CA ARG A 242 -13.80 -25.09 18.91
C ARG A 242 -14.50 -23.91 19.56
N PRO A 243 -15.22 -23.10 18.76
CA PRO A 243 -16.08 -22.07 19.33
C PRO A 243 -17.19 -22.68 20.16
N GLY A 244 -17.35 -22.20 21.37
CA GLY A 244 -18.41 -22.60 22.31
C GLY A 244 -19.49 -21.54 22.38
N ARG A 245 -19.84 -21.18 23.63
CA ARG A 245 -20.91 -20.22 23.90
C ARG A 245 -20.45 -18.79 23.61
N THR A 246 -21.29 -18.05 22.91
CA THR A 246 -21.13 -16.60 22.75
C THR A 246 -21.59 -15.89 24.03
N LEU A 247 -20.73 -15.06 24.59
CA LEU A 247 -21.01 -14.25 25.76
C LEU A 247 -21.44 -12.85 25.29
N THR A 248 -22.67 -12.46 25.62
CA THR A 248 -23.21 -11.16 25.23
C THR A 248 -23.53 -10.31 26.47
N ASP A 249 -23.33 -9.01 26.33
CA ASP A 249 -23.78 -8.07 27.35
C ASP A 249 -25.31 -8.08 27.45
N PRO A 250 -25.90 -8.34 28.61
CA PRO A 250 -27.35 -8.44 28.73
C PRO A 250 -28.07 -7.09 28.58
N GLY A 251 -27.37 -5.96 28.73
CA GLY A 251 -27.95 -4.62 28.59
C GLY A 251 -27.93 -4.09 27.18
N THR A 252 -26.86 -4.39 26.41
CA THR A 252 -26.65 -3.86 25.06
C THR A 252 -26.86 -4.92 23.96
N GLY A 253 -26.79 -6.21 24.30
CA GLY A 253 -26.80 -7.29 23.34
C GLY A 253 -25.46 -7.43 22.57
N GLU A 254 -24.45 -6.64 22.91
CA GLU A 254 -23.13 -6.70 22.28
C GLU A 254 -22.41 -8.01 22.62
N VAL A 255 -21.75 -8.61 21.63
CA VAL A 255 -20.91 -9.78 21.84
C VAL A 255 -19.64 -9.35 22.55
N LEU A 256 -19.44 -9.84 23.76
CA LEU A 256 -18.26 -9.54 24.58
C LEU A 256 -17.13 -10.52 24.30
N ASP A 257 -17.46 -11.81 24.12
CA ASP A 257 -16.47 -12.87 23.87
C ASP A 257 -17.14 -14.12 23.31
N VAL A 258 -16.33 -15.03 22.77
CA VAL A 258 -16.74 -16.38 22.41
C VAL A 258 -15.82 -17.34 23.13
N GLU A 259 -16.42 -18.21 23.96
CA GLU A 259 -15.64 -19.25 24.62
C GLU A 259 -14.95 -20.13 23.57
N MET A 260 -13.63 -20.33 23.71
CA MET A 260 -12.84 -21.11 22.80
C MET A 260 -12.18 -22.28 23.53
N ALA A 261 -12.51 -23.50 23.11
CA ALA A 261 -11.89 -24.71 23.66
C ALA A 261 -10.81 -25.24 22.69
N ARG A 262 -9.57 -25.37 23.17
CA ARG A 262 -8.53 -26.06 22.40
C ARG A 262 -8.85 -27.55 22.38
N ILE A 263 -9.07 -28.13 21.19
CA ILE A 263 -9.49 -29.53 21.02
C ILE A 263 -8.39 -30.42 20.45
N GLY A 264 -7.32 -29.87 19.89
CA GLY A 264 -6.24 -30.67 19.31
C GLY A 264 -5.30 -29.87 18.43
N ARG A 265 -4.56 -30.62 17.60
CA ARG A 265 -3.64 -30.07 16.59
C ARG A 265 -3.77 -30.78 15.26
N VAL A 266 -3.53 -30.04 14.18
CA VAL A 266 -3.44 -30.56 12.82
C VAL A 266 -2.11 -30.22 12.20
N ARG A 267 -1.61 -31.04 11.27
CA ARG A 267 -0.43 -30.77 10.47
C ARG A 267 -0.81 -30.64 9.02
N VAL A 268 -0.42 -29.53 8.40
CA VAL A 268 -0.65 -29.25 6.98
C VAL A 268 0.15 -30.24 6.13
N GLU A 269 -0.53 -30.89 5.19
CA GLU A 269 0.07 -31.86 4.26
C GLU A 269 0.21 -31.29 2.86
N THR A 270 -0.89 -30.81 2.29
CA THR A 270 -0.92 -30.29 0.93
C THR A 270 -1.38 -28.84 0.94
N VAL A 271 -0.69 -27.99 0.18
CA VAL A 271 -1.01 -26.56 0.07
C VAL A 271 -1.40 -26.25 -1.37
N ARG A 272 -2.56 -25.63 -1.53
CA ARG A 272 -3.08 -25.06 -2.77
C ARG A 272 -3.11 -23.52 -2.66
N PRO A 273 -3.38 -22.77 -3.71
CA PRO A 273 -3.37 -21.30 -3.64
C PRO A 273 -4.20 -20.70 -2.51
N ARG A 274 -5.43 -21.18 -2.28
CA ARG A 274 -6.38 -20.63 -1.28
C ARG A 274 -6.87 -21.66 -0.26
N LEU A 275 -6.42 -22.89 -0.34
CA LEU A 275 -6.89 -24.01 0.47
C LEU A 275 -5.70 -24.89 0.84
N SER A 276 -5.73 -25.46 2.04
CA SER A 276 -4.78 -26.53 2.40
C SER A 276 -5.53 -27.72 2.95
N THR A 277 -4.89 -28.90 2.88
CA THR A 277 -5.34 -30.10 3.58
C THR A 277 -4.38 -30.43 4.72
N ALA A 278 -4.92 -30.92 5.82
CA ALA A 278 -4.14 -31.28 6.99
C ALA A 278 -4.62 -32.61 7.58
N SER A 279 -3.75 -33.31 8.28
CA SER A 279 -4.05 -34.48 9.09
C SER A 279 -4.12 -34.12 10.58
N VAL A 280 -4.96 -34.84 11.32
CA VAL A 280 -5.03 -34.71 12.78
C VAL A 280 -3.77 -35.30 13.41
N VAL A 281 -3.08 -34.50 14.23
CA VAL A 281 -1.89 -34.94 14.99
C VAL A 281 -2.30 -35.53 16.34
N ASP A 282 -3.18 -34.82 17.02
CA ASP A 282 -3.73 -35.22 18.32
C ASP A 282 -5.07 -34.50 18.60
N GLY A 283 -5.80 -35.00 19.60
CA GLY A 283 -7.04 -34.42 20.10
C GLY A 283 -8.30 -34.96 19.39
N GLU A 284 -9.37 -34.18 19.48
CA GLU A 284 -10.66 -34.51 18.88
C GLU A 284 -10.66 -34.20 17.38
N PRO A 285 -11.40 -34.95 16.56
CA PRO A 285 -11.59 -34.66 15.15
C PRO A 285 -12.18 -33.24 14.97
N PRO A 286 -11.53 -32.39 14.14
CA PRO A 286 -12.09 -31.09 13.81
C PRO A 286 -13.41 -31.21 13.06
N ILE A 287 -14.26 -30.21 13.18
CA ILE A 287 -15.48 -30.06 12.42
C ILE A 287 -15.49 -28.73 11.67
N ARG A 288 -16.38 -28.59 10.70
CA ARG A 288 -16.58 -27.33 9.98
C ARG A 288 -16.88 -26.20 10.94
N GLY A 289 -16.15 -25.09 10.80
CA GLY A 289 -16.27 -23.90 11.65
C GLY A 289 -15.30 -23.85 12.82
N ASP A 290 -14.56 -24.93 13.11
CA ASP A 290 -13.46 -24.87 14.07
C ASP A 290 -12.39 -23.90 13.59
N VAL A 291 -11.75 -23.19 14.53
CA VAL A 291 -10.76 -22.16 14.27
C VAL A 291 -9.35 -22.74 14.43
N LEU A 292 -8.52 -22.45 13.47
CA LEU A 292 -7.11 -22.83 13.48
C LEU A 292 -6.26 -21.62 13.84
N LYS A 293 -5.32 -21.82 14.76
CA LYS A 293 -4.36 -20.77 15.14
C LYS A 293 -2.93 -21.28 14.98
N ALA A 294 -2.02 -20.38 14.69
CA ALA A 294 -0.59 -20.68 14.74
C ALA A 294 -0.15 -20.88 16.20
N ASP A 295 0.65 -21.92 16.44
CA ASP A 295 1.24 -22.17 17.78
C ASP A 295 2.40 -21.22 18.05
#